data_8100b9c46288875e289ef12e2e0ac633
#
_entry.id   8100b9c46288875e289ef12e2e0ac633
#
_cell.length_a   1.000
_cell.length_b   1.000
_cell.length_c   1.000
_cell.angle_alpha   90.00
_cell.angle_beta   90.00
_cell.angle_gamma   90.00
#
_symmetry.space_group_name_H-M   'P 1'
#
loop_
_entity.id
_entity.type
_entity.pdbx_description
1 polymer ?
#
loop_
_entity_poly.entity_id
_entity_poly.type
_entity_poly.pdbx_seq_one_letter_code
_entity_poly.pdbx_strand_id
1 'polypeptide(L)'
;MLFRSQIRALVSRVPMPSENLAGRTIAGYRLLERVGEGGTAEVYRAEHPERGACAFKVLRSRLASDPTAVKRFLREAGYGSRVRHPGVVRTYDYGEAEGLYYLALEWADGKSLAEYVHRAGPLAPPLVAGLVRQLAAALMAAHQAGIIHRDLKPENIVYDATQQTVKLLDFGIARDAELPPEERLTRTGFFVGTLKYVAPEALSGELVDGRADIYSLATITYWLLSGRHPHAGRTPRELFQQLLTAPPLPLHQAAPGRPFPPGLEAAVMRGLERDPARRQPTVAAFADEVAAGVVAGSPGSGRKAGFFDALKRVVRRNNR
;
A
#
# COMPACT_ATOMS: atom_id res chain seq x y z
N MET A 1 42.18 36.99 -22.85
CA MET A 1 42.28 35.49 -22.94
C MET A 1 41.58 34.78 -21.77
N LEU A 2 40.69 35.45 -21.03
CA LEU A 2 40.03 34.92 -19.79
C LEU A 2 38.52 34.63 -19.95
N PHE A 3 37.95 34.84 -21.16
CA PHE A 3 36.50 34.64 -21.39
C PHE A 3 36.13 33.28 -22.00
N ARG A 4 37.10 32.45 -22.39
CA ARG A 4 36.86 31.11 -22.98
C ARG A 4 36.85 29.95 -21.99
N SER A 5 37.32 30.13 -20.76
CA SER A 5 37.33 29.07 -19.74
C SER A 5 36.07 28.94 -18.93
N GLN A 6 35.25 29.99 -18.82
CA GLN A 6 34.00 29.95 -18.05
C GLN A 6 32.79 29.42 -18.82
N ILE A 7 32.83 29.43 -20.16
CA ILE A 7 31.73 28.85 -21.00
C ILE A 7 31.82 27.33 -21.08
N ARG A 8 32.99 26.71 -20.83
CA ARG A 8 33.12 25.25 -20.83
C ARG A 8 32.55 24.57 -19.58
N ALA A 9 32.34 25.28 -18.48
CA ALA A 9 31.73 24.77 -17.25
C ALA A 9 30.19 24.80 -17.26
N LEU A 10 29.57 25.51 -18.22
CA LEU A 10 28.11 25.64 -18.31
C LEU A 10 27.44 24.74 -19.36
N VAL A 11 28.21 24.01 -20.16
CA VAL A 11 27.69 23.21 -21.30
C VAL A 11 27.63 21.70 -21.01
N SER A 12 27.98 21.21 -19.82
CA SER A 12 27.95 19.77 -19.51
C SER A 12 26.96 19.39 -18.41
N ARG A 13 25.70 19.81 -18.55
CA ARG A 13 24.57 19.19 -17.84
C ARG A 13 23.47 18.80 -18.84
N VAL A 14 23.84 18.05 -19.86
CA VAL A 14 22.91 17.15 -20.49
C VAL A 14 22.64 16.06 -19.44
N PRO A 15 21.38 15.77 -19.07
CA PRO A 15 21.09 14.63 -18.21
C PRO A 15 21.65 13.40 -18.91
N MET A 16 22.72 12.81 -18.37
CA MET A 16 23.21 11.50 -18.85
C MET A 16 22.03 10.53 -18.73
N PRO A 17 21.77 9.69 -19.74
CA PRO A 17 20.83 8.59 -19.59
C PRO A 17 21.25 7.81 -18.34
N SER A 18 20.29 7.39 -17.52
CA SER A 18 20.55 6.66 -16.28
C SER A 18 21.47 5.48 -16.62
N GLU A 19 22.72 5.53 -16.12
CA GLU A 19 23.70 4.49 -16.35
C GLU A 19 23.13 3.19 -15.74
N ASN A 20 23.02 2.15 -16.55
CA ASN A 20 22.56 0.85 -16.03
C ASN A 20 23.60 0.31 -15.05
N LEU A 21 23.21 0.20 -13.79
CA LEU A 21 24.09 -0.25 -12.71
C LEU A 21 24.20 -1.78 -12.61
N ALA A 22 23.55 -2.55 -13.48
CA ALA A 22 23.66 -4.01 -13.50
C ALA A 22 25.13 -4.45 -13.66
N GLY A 23 25.54 -5.44 -12.89
CA GLY A 23 26.91 -5.96 -12.84
C GLY A 23 27.83 -5.24 -11.82
N ARG A 24 27.46 -4.05 -11.33
CA ARG A 24 28.27 -3.34 -10.30
C ARG A 24 28.02 -3.92 -8.91
N THR A 25 29.00 -3.74 -8.03
CA THR A 25 28.87 -4.01 -6.59
C THR A 25 28.92 -2.67 -5.85
N ILE A 26 27.84 -2.32 -5.15
CA ILE A 26 27.70 -1.05 -4.43
C ILE A 26 27.37 -1.38 -2.97
N ALA A 27 28.09 -0.82 -2.02
CA ALA A 27 27.94 -1.09 -0.59
C ALA A 27 27.91 -2.59 -0.22
N GLY A 28 28.63 -3.45 -0.97
CA GLY A 28 28.64 -4.89 -0.78
C GLY A 28 27.50 -5.66 -1.47
N TYR A 29 26.58 -4.98 -2.12
CA TYR A 29 25.47 -5.57 -2.88
C TYR A 29 25.83 -5.65 -4.36
N ARG A 30 25.85 -6.86 -4.93
CA ARG A 30 26.05 -7.09 -6.36
C ARG A 30 24.72 -6.92 -7.09
N LEU A 31 24.59 -5.89 -7.89
CA LEU A 31 23.40 -5.59 -8.68
C LEU A 31 23.33 -6.54 -9.89
N LEU A 32 22.24 -7.27 -10.05
CA LEU A 32 22.08 -8.26 -11.12
C LEU A 32 21.35 -7.66 -12.32
N GLU A 33 20.11 -7.29 -12.12
CA GLU A 33 19.23 -6.76 -13.19
C GLU A 33 18.31 -5.67 -12.61
N ARG A 34 17.91 -4.72 -13.45
CA ARG A 34 16.91 -3.72 -13.10
C ARG A 34 15.53 -4.34 -13.23
N VAL A 35 14.80 -4.41 -12.11
CA VAL A 35 13.46 -5.02 -12.02
C VAL A 35 12.34 -4.00 -11.94
N GLY A 36 12.65 -2.72 -11.69
CA GLY A 36 11.65 -1.67 -11.59
C GLY A 36 12.22 -0.28 -11.80
N GLU A 37 11.36 0.63 -12.24
CA GLU A 37 11.68 2.02 -12.46
C GLU A 37 10.50 2.89 -12.02
N GLY A 38 10.73 3.72 -11.01
CA GLY A 38 9.75 4.67 -10.48
C GLY A 38 10.11 6.13 -10.77
N GLY A 39 9.25 7.06 -10.38
CA GLY A 39 9.49 8.50 -10.55
C GLY A 39 10.74 9.00 -9.80
N THR A 40 11.05 8.41 -8.66
CA THR A 40 12.13 8.85 -7.76
C THR A 40 13.33 7.92 -7.74
N ALA A 41 13.15 6.62 -7.97
CA ALA A 41 14.19 5.62 -7.81
C ALA A 41 14.10 4.53 -8.88
N GLU A 42 15.21 3.83 -9.07
CA GLU A 42 15.32 2.58 -9.82
C GLU A 42 15.52 1.44 -8.83
N VAL A 43 14.97 0.27 -9.14
CA VAL A 43 15.07 -0.92 -8.30
C VAL A 43 15.78 -2.02 -9.06
N TYR A 44 16.81 -2.57 -8.43
CA TYR A 44 17.60 -3.68 -8.94
C TYR A 44 17.38 -4.92 -8.08
N ARG A 45 17.32 -6.08 -8.69
CA ARG A 45 17.58 -7.33 -7.99
C ARG A 45 19.08 -7.37 -7.68
N ALA A 46 19.44 -7.72 -6.46
CA ALA A 46 20.82 -7.77 -6.01
C ALA A 46 21.07 -8.99 -5.13
N GLU A 47 22.35 -9.31 -4.94
CA GLU A 47 22.82 -10.35 -4.02
C GLU A 47 23.82 -9.76 -3.03
N HIS A 48 23.73 -10.22 -1.78
CA HIS A 48 24.69 -9.92 -0.73
C HIS A 48 25.21 -11.21 -0.11
N PRO A 49 26.52 -11.35 0.17
CA PRO A 49 27.10 -12.60 0.65
C PRO A 49 26.45 -13.19 1.91
N GLU A 50 26.04 -12.34 2.84
CA GLU A 50 25.44 -12.75 4.12
C GLU A 50 23.90 -12.74 4.10
N ARG A 51 23.25 -12.05 3.14
CA ARG A 51 21.81 -11.80 3.15
C ARG A 51 21.07 -12.48 2.00
N GLY A 52 21.80 -13.02 1.01
CA GLY A 52 21.27 -13.62 -0.19
C GLY A 52 20.61 -12.60 -1.11
N ALA A 53 19.48 -12.96 -1.72
CA ALA A 53 18.75 -12.10 -2.64
C ALA A 53 18.16 -10.87 -1.93
N CYS A 54 18.33 -9.70 -2.56
CA CYS A 54 17.91 -8.40 -2.06
C CYS A 54 17.25 -7.57 -3.18
N ALA A 55 16.40 -6.61 -2.80
CA ALA A 55 15.99 -5.51 -3.65
C ALA A 55 16.86 -4.29 -3.31
N PHE A 56 17.53 -3.72 -4.31
CA PHE A 56 18.41 -2.57 -4.15
C PHE A 56 17.82 -1.37 -4.89
N LYS A 57 17.32 -0.40 -4.14
CA LYS A 57 16.65 0.80 -4.64
C LYS A 57 17.66 1.94 -4.66
N VAL A 58 17.82 2.60 -5.81
CA VAL A 58 18.78 3.70 -6.00
C VAL A 58 17.99 4.95 -6.36
N LEU A 59 18.25 6.06 -5.66
CA LEU A 59 17.71 7.37 -6.00
C LEU A 59 18.20 7.78 -7.39
N ARG A 60 17.30 8.24 -8.25
CA ARG A 60 17.69 8.68 -9.60
C ARG A 60 18.69 9.82 -9.55
N SER A 61 19.73 9.76 -10.38
CA SER A 61 20.82 10.73 -10.44
C SER A 61 20.33 12.17 -10.61
N ARG A 62 19.25 12.39 -11.38
CA ARG A 62 18.61 13.73 -11.54
C ARG A 62 18.07 14.32 -10.23
N LEU A 63 17.79 13.49 -9.23
CA LEU A 63 17.28 13.88 -7.91
C LEU A 63 18.36 13.92 -6.84
N ALA A 64 19.55 13.39 -7.12
CA ALA A 64 20.66 13.35 -6.17
C ALA A 64 21.19 14.74 -5.81
N SER A 65 20.98 15.74 -6.68
CA SER A 65 21.32 17.14 -6.41
C SER A 65 20.22 17.93 -5.68
N ASP A 66 19.05 17.35 -5.45
CA ASP A 66 17.97 17.96 -4.68
C ASP A 66 18.01 17.47 -3.22
N PRO A 67 18.44 18.31 -2.25
CA PRO A 67 18.53 17.94 -0.85
C PRO A 67 17.20 17.45 -0.26
N THR A 68 16.08 17.96 -0.77
CA THR A 68 14.75 17.57 -0.31
C THR A 68 14.42 16.16 -0.76
N ALA A 69 14.72 15.81 -2.02
CA ALA A 69 14.52 14.46 -2.54
C ALA A 69 15.40 13.44 -1.81
N VAL A 70 16.67 13.76 -1.58
CA VAL A 70 17.61 12.92 -0.81
C VAL A 70 17.11 12.71 0.62
N LYS A 71 16.76 13.80 1.32
CA LYS A 71 16.23 13.72 2.70
C LYS A 71 14.99 12.84 2.79
N ARG A 72 14.07 12.97 1.82
CA ARG A 72 12.87 12.14 1.75
C ARG A 72 13.21 10.66 1.56
N PHE A 73 14.08 10.36 0.61
CA PHE A 73 14.51 9.00 0.31
C PHE A 73 15.14 8.30 1.52
N LEU A 74 16.08 8.96 2.21
CA LEU A 74 16.72 8.43 3.41
C LEU A 74 15.77 8.35 4.61
N ARG A 75 14.82 9.29 4.73
CA ARG A 75 13.81 9.27 5.79
C ARG A 75 12.86 8.07 5.64
N GLU A 76 12.41 7.77 4.42
CA GLU A 76 11.60 6.60 4.10
C GLU A 76 12.31 5.31 4.56
N ALA A 77 13.60 5.17 4.23
CA ALA A 77 14.44 4.08 4.66
C ALA A 77 14.55 3.97 6.20
N GLY A 78 14.79 5.09 6.88
CA GLY A 78 14.91 5.15 8.33
C GLY A 78 13.63 4.76 9.06
N TYR A 79 12.47 5.07 8.51
CA TYR A 79 11.19 4.63 9.10
C TYR A 79 10.93 3.14 8.84
N GLY A 80 11.16 2.66 7.61
CA GLY A 80 11.01 1.25 7.27
C GLY A 80 11.87 0.34 8.15
N SER A 81 13.08 0.78 8.55
CA SER A 81 13.98 0.03 9.42
C SER A 81 13.46 -0.18 10.86
N ARG A 82 12.50 0.66 11.31
CA ARG A 82 11.90 0.58 12.66
C ARG A 82 10.75 -0.42 12.76
N VAL A 83 10.16 -0.84 11.66
CA VAL A 83 9.04 -1.79 11.63
C VAL A 83 9.56 -3.20 11.43
N ARG A 84 9.37 -4.08 12.41
CA ARG A 84 9.77 -5.49 12.34
C ARG A 84 8.54 -6.37 12.37
N HIS A 85 8.10 -6.82 11.20
CA HIS A 85 6.94 -7.71 11.06
C HIS A 85 7.10 -8.59 9.81
N PRO A 86 6.73 -9.87 9.82
CA PRO A 86 6.88 -10.77 8.66
C PRO A 86 6.13 -10.28 7.42
N GLY A 87 5.02 -9.57 7.57
CA GLY A 87 4.26 -8.94 6.50
C GLY A 87 4.78 -7.56 6.04
N VAL A 88 5.97 -7.14 6.49
CA VAL A 88 6.65 -5.91 6.05
C VAL A 88 8.02 -6.27 5.49
N VAL A 89 8.36 -5.74 4.33
CA VAL A 89 9.69 -5.91 3.75
C VAL A 89 10.74 -5.28 4.66
N ARG A 90 11.72 -6.09 5.06
CA ARG A 90 12.78 -5.67 5.97
C ARG A 90 13.76 -4.73 5.27
N THR A 91 14.08 -3.60 5.89
CA THR A 91 15.20 -2.76 5.50
C THR A 91 16.50 -3.39 6.05
N TYR A 92 17.45 -3.67 5.17
CA TYR A 92 18.76 -4.21 5.53
C TYR A 92 19.78 -3.13 5.78
N ASP A 93 19.83 -2.15 4.86
CA ASP A 93 20.81 -1.08 4.88
C ASP A 93 20.35 0.11 4.03
N TYR A 94 20.86 1.30 4.28
CA TYR A 94 20.61 2.48 3.47
C TYR A 94 21.66 3.55 3.74
N GLY A 95 21.91 4.39 2.77
CA GLY A 95 22.90 5.47 2.90
C GLY A 95 23.35 6.01 1.56
N GLU A 96 24.63 6.45 1.54
CA GLU A 96 25.32 6.91 0.35
C GLU A 96 26.56 6.06 0.12
N ALA A 97 26.75 5.58 -1.10
CA ALA A 97 27.97 4.87 -1.53
C ALA A 97 28.25 5.22 -2.99
N GLU A 98 29.52 5.49 -3.31
CA GLU A 98 29.98 5.83 -4.68
C GLU A 98 29.21 7.00 -5.31
N GLY A 99 28.74 7.98 -4.49
CA GLY A 99 27.94 9.11 -4.92
C GLY A 99 26.48 8.75 -5.26
N LEU A 100 26.01 7.55 -4.89
CA LEU A 100 24.65 7.09 -5.07
C LEU A 100 23.95 6.93 -3.72
N TYR A 101 22.74 7.45 -3.60
CA TYR A 101 21.86 7.19 -2.45
C TYR A 101 21.10 5.89 -2.68
N TYR A 102 21.19 4.97 -1.72
CA TYR A 102 20.63 3.62 -1.86
C TYR A 102 19.82 3.18 -0.64
N LEU A 103 18.97 2.18 -0.88
CA LEU A 103 18.19 1.46 0.12
C LEU A 103 18.20 -0.02 -0.26
N ALA A 104 18.77 -0.87 0.59
CA ALA A 104 18.79 -2.32 0.44
C ALA A 104 17.66 -2.95 1.27
N LEU A 105 16.84 -3.74 0.62
CA LEU A 105 15.63 -4.32 1.17
C LEU A 105 15.66 -5.85 1.03
N GLU A 106 14.88 -6.52 1.86
CA GLU A 106 14.53 -7.92 1.67
C GLU A 106 13.92 -8.12 0.28
N TRP A 107 14.34 -9.20 -0.40
CA TRP A 107 13.65 -9.62 -1.61
C TRP A 107 12.32 -10.29 -1.24
N ALA A 108 11.22 -9.77 -1.74
CA ALA A 108 9.89 -10.35 -1.56
C ALA A 108 9.51 -11.13 -2.82
N ASP A 109 9.34 -12.45 -2.67
CA ASP A 109 8.87 -13.28 -3.77
C ASP A 109 7.40 -13.04 -4.06
N GLY A 110 7.01 -13.17 -5.34
CA GLY A 110 5.65 -12.93 -5.80
C GLY A 110 5.56 -11.79 -6.80
N LYS A 111 4.36 -11.20 -6.89
CA LYS A 111 4.04 -10.07 -7.78
C LYS A 111 3.34 -8.98 -7.00
N SER A 112 3.33 -7.76 -7.53
CA SER A 112 2.48 -6.75 -6.92
C SER A 112 1.02 -7.22 -6.91
N LEU A 113 0.29 -6.88 -5.85
CA LEU A 113 -1.13 -7.23 -5.75
C LEU A 113 -1.94 -6.60 -6.90
N ALA A 114 -1.48 -5.44 -7.40
CA ALA A 114 -2.05 -4.81 -8.59
C ALA A 114 -1.92 -5.70 -9.82
N GLU A 115 -0.71 -6.22 -10.09
CA GLU A 115 -0.45 -7.11 -11.23
C GLU A 115 -1.21 -8.42 -11.11
N TYR A 116 -1.25 -9.00 -9.89
CA TYR A 116 -1.98 -10.25 -9.65
C TYR A 116 -3.47 -10.10 -9.96
N VAL A 117 -4.13 -9.08 -9.42
CA VAL A 117 -5.58 -8.86 -9.60
C VAL A 117 -5.90 -8.43 -11.03
N HIS A 118 -5.00 -7.69 -11.69
CA HIS A 118 -5.18 -7.35 -13.11
C HIS A 118 -5.32 -8.62 -13.99
N ARG A 119 -4.61 -9.69 -13.64
CA ARG A 119 -4.68 -10.97 -14.36
C ARG A 119 -5.80 -11.88 -13.88
N ALA A 120 -6.02 -11.95 -12.56
CA ALA A 120 -6.98 -12.86 -11.95
C ALA A 120 -8.42 -12.33 -11.94
N GLY A 121 -8.59 -11.02 -12.08
CA GLY A 121 -9.87 -10.34 -11.83
C GLY A 121 -10.22 -10.24 -10.33
N PRO A 122 -11.46 -9.87 -10.01
CA PRO A 122 -11.94 -9.74 -8.64
C PRO A 122 -11.87 -11.05 -7.86
N LEU A 123 -11.44 -10.98 -6.60
CA LEU A 123 -11.14 -12.13 -5.76
C LEU A 123 -12.37 -12.60 -4.96
N ALA A 124 -12.33 -13.86 -4.50
CA ALA A 124 -13.35 -14.41 -3.63
C ALA A 124 -13.27 -13.80 -2.21
N PRO A 125 -14.42 -13.54 -1.54
CA PRO A 125 -14.44 -12.93 -0.22
C PRO A 125 -13.56 -13.61 0.85
N PRO A 126 -13.47 -14.95 0.95
CA PRO A 126 -12.59 -15.60 1.92
C PRO A 126 -11.10 -15.30 1.70
N LEU A 127 -10.65 -15.27 0.44
CA LEU A 127 -9.27 -14.91 0.10
C LEU A 127 -9.00 -13.43 0.46
N VAL A 128 -9.93 -12.53 0.11
CA VAL A 128 -9.81 -11.11 0.45
C VAL A 128 -9.72 -10.91 1.95
N ALA A 129 -10.55 -11.58 2.75
CA ALA A 129 -10.49 -11.50 4.22
C ALA A 129 -9.13 -11.98 4.76
N GLY A 130 -8.55 -13.03 4.17
CA GLY A 130 -7.21 -13.52 4.52
C GLY A 130 -6.11 -12.49 4.23
N LEU A 131 -6.15 -11.85 3.05
CA LEU A 131 -5.21 -10.79 2.66
C LEU A 131 -5.35 -9.56 3.55
N VAL A 132 -6.59 -9.10 3.79
CA VAL A 132 -6.88 -7.94 4.66
C VAL A 132 -6.36 -8.17 6.08
N ARG A 133 -6.51 -9.37 6.64
CA ARG A 133 -5.98 -9.70 7.97
C ARG A 133 -4.46 -9.57 8.04
N GLN A 134 -3.75 -10.08 7.03
CA GLN A 134 -2.29 -9.99 6.97
C GLN A 134 -1.82 -8.53 6.82
N LEU A 135 -2.47 -7.76 5.94
CA LEU A 135 -2.18 -6.33 5.76
C LEU A 135 -2.46 -5.53 7.03
N ALA A 136 -3.58 -5.81 7.71
CA ALA A 136 -3.91 -5.15 8.96
C ALA A 136 -2.89 -5.45 10.07
N ALA A 137 -2.38 -6.68 10.16
CA ALA A 137 -1.32 -7.03 11.11
C ALA A 137 -0.02 -6.27 10.83
N ALA A 138 0.38 -6.15 9.56
CA ALA A 138 1.54 -5.39 9.14
C ALA A 138 1.40 -3.88 9.43
N LEU A 139 0.23 -3.30 9.13
CA LEU A 139 -0.08 -1.90 9.44
C LEU A 139 -0.14 -1.64 10.94
N MET A 140 -0.69 -2.57 11.73
CA MET A 140 -0.73 -2.45 13.19
C MET A 140 0.68 -2.38 13.77
N ALA A 141 1.64 -3.19 13.27
CA ALA A 141 3.04 -3.14 13.69
C ALA A 141 3.67 -1.76 13.38
N ALA A 142 3.33 -1.16 12.23
CA ALA A 142 3.75 0.19 11.89
C ALA A 142 3.14 1.24 12.83
N HIS A 143 1.83 1.17 13.08
CA HIS A 143 1.11 2.09 13.97
C HIS A 143 1.66 2.04 15.42
N GLN A 144 2.01 0.85 15.92
CA GLN A 144 2.65 0.67 17.22
C GLN A 144 4.05 1.31 17.28
N ALA A 145 4.76 1.38 16.15
CA ALA A 145 6.02 2.10 16.03
C ALA A 145 5.85 3.62 15.80
N GLY A 146 4.60 4.14 15.86
CA GLY A 146 4.27 5.54 15.60
C GLY A 146 4.35 5.92 14.13
N ILE A 147 4.21 4.95 13.22
CA ILE A 147 4.36 5.14 11.78
C ILE A 147 3.01 4.87 11.08
N ILE A 148 2.53 5.86 10.32
CA ILE A 148 1.37 5.76 9.45
C ILE A 148 1.87 5.54 8.03
N HIS A 149 1.30 4.59 7.28
CA HIS A 149 1.81 4.22 5.95
C HIS A 149 1.60 5.31 4.89
N ARG A 150 0.42 5.93 4.83
CA ARG A 150 0.04 7.08 3.98
C ARG A 150 0.10 6.86 2.46
N ASP A 151 0.71 5.80 1.95
CA ASP A 151 0.75 5.44 0.52
C ASP A 151 0.38 3.97 0.29
N LEU A 152 -0.61 3.49 1.06
CA LEU A 152 -1.09 2.12 0.92
C LEU A 152 -1.87 1.98 -0.39
N LYS A 153 -1.36 1.13 -1.28
CA LYS A 153 -1.94 0.82 -2.60
C LYS A 153 -1.47 -0.55 -3.08
N PRO A 154 -2.18 -1.19 -4.01
CA PRO A 154 -1.85 -2.53 -4.48
C PRO A 154 -0.46 -2.68 -5.10
N GLU A 155 0.11 -1.60 -5.65
CA GLU A 155 1.47 -1.56 -6.20
C GLU A 155 2.54 -1.70 -5.11
N ASN A 156 2.23 -1.26 -3.88
CA ASN A 156 3.12 -1.33 -2.70
C ASN A 156 2.88 -2.60 -1.86
N ILE A 157 2.19 -3.59 -2.40
CA ILE A 157 1.91 -4.87 -1.75
C ILE A 157 2.41 -5.98 -2.66
N VAL A 158 3.37 -6.79 -2.21
CA VAL A 158 3.76 -8.02 -2.91
C VAL A 158 2.89 -9.15 -2.39
N TYR A 159 2.34 -9.94 -3.29
CA TYR A 159 1.54 -11.12 -3.00
C TYR A 159 2.20 -12.37 -3.60
N ASP A 160 2.54 -13.32 -2.74
CA ASP A 160 2.93 -14.68 -3.12
C ASP A 160 1.67 -15.55 -3.16
N ALA A 161 1.21 -15.88 -4.36
CA ALA A 161 0.01 -16.68 -4.55
C ALA A 161 0.20 -18.16 -4.15
N THR A 162 1.44 -18.66 -4.11
CA THR A 162 1.76 -20.04 -3.72
C THR A 162 1.63 -20.21 -2.22
N GLN A 163 2.15 -19.27 -1.45
CA GLN A 163 2.10 -19.27 0.01
C GLN A 163 0.88 -18.53 0.56
N GLN A 164 0.15 -17.82 -0.28
CA GLN A 164 -0.95 -16.90 0.08
C GLN A 164 -0.51 -15.87 1.13
N THR A 165 0.69 -15.34 0.99
CA THR A 165 1.26 -14.33 1.90
C THR A 165 1.41 -12.99 1.23
N VAL A 166 1.31 -11.91 2.03
CA VAL A 166 1.55 -10.55 1.57
C VAL A 166 2.71 -9.92 2.31
N LYS A 167 3.43 -9.04 1.60
CA LYS A 167 4.43 -8.15 2.20
C LYS A 167 4.19 -6.72 1.76
N LEU A 168 4.13 -5.81 2.73
CA LEU A 168 4.11 -4.37 2.49
C LEU A 168 5.51 -3.89 2.09
N LEU A 169 5.55 -3.13 1.02
CA LEU A 169 6.70 -2.34 0.60
C LEU A 169 6.60 -0.93 1.18
N ASP A 170 7.59 -0.12 0.92
CA ASP A 170 7.71 1.34 1.02
C ASP A 170 6.66 2.08 1.86
N PHE A 171 7.06 2.57 3.01
CA PHE A 171 6.24 3.50 3.80
C PHE A 171 6.29 4.89 3.17
N GLY A 172 5.16 5.37 2.66
CA GLY A 172 5.04 6.68 1.98
C GLY A 172 5.12 7.90 2.89
N ILE A 173 5.94 7.84 3.94
CA ILE A 173 6.07 8.87 4.99
C ILE A 173 6.63 10.19 4.44
N ALA A 174 7.30 10.14 3.29
CA ALA A 174 7.79 11.30 2.60
C ALA A 174 6.69 12.19 1.98
N ARG A 175 5.42 11.79 2.06
CA ARG A 175 4.27 12.58 1.62
C ARG A 175 3.88 13.59 2.70
N ASP A 176 4.68 14.58 2.85
CA ASP A 176 4.39 15.98 3.11
C ASP A 176 3.46 16.36 4.27
N ALA A 177 3.97 16.24 5.49
CA ALA A 177 3.54 17.14 6.55
C ALA A 177 4.06 18.60 6.37
N GLU A 178 5.00 18.81 5.43
CA GLU A 178 5.75 20.07 5.28
C GLU A 178 5.31 20.96 4.08
N LEU A 179 4.40 20.48 3.20
CA LEU A 179 3.94 21.28 2.06
C LEU A 179 2.49 21.78 2.23
N PRO A 180 2.17 23.02 1.77
CA PRO A 180 0.80 23.50 1.68
C PRO A 180 -0.07 22.56 0.82
N PRO A 181 -1.38 22.42 1.11
CA PRO A 181 -2.28 21.51 0.39
C PRO A 181 -2.26 21.70 -1.14
N GLU A 182 -2.15 22.95 -1.61
CA GLU A 182 -2.13 23.31 -3.02
C GLU A 182 -0.86 22.82 -3.74
N GLU A 183 0.28 22.83 -3.05
CA GLU A 183 1.54 22.34 -3.60
C GLU A 183 1.63 20.81 -3.55
N ARG A 184 0.88 20.15 -2.66
CA ARG A 184 0.82 18.68 -2.59
C ARG A 184 0.22 18.07 -3.86
N LEU A 185 -0.81 18.69 -4.42
CA LEU A 185 -1.50 18.21 -5.64
C LEU A 185 -0.67 18.40 -6.91
N THR A 186 0.09 19.50 -7.00
CA THR A 186 0.78 19.89 -8.24
C THR A 186 2.22 19.40 -8.33
N ARG A 187 2.95 19.38 -7.20
CA ARG A 187 4.39 19.04 -7.17
C ARG A 187 4.71 17.54 -6.99
N THR A 188 3.86 16.77 -6.35
CA THR A 188 4.14 15.36 -6.04
C THR A 188 3.82 14.40 -7.17
N GLY A 189 3.45 14.86 -8.36
CA GLY A 189 3.13 13.97 -9.47
C GLY A 189 2.09 12.92 -9.05
N PHE A 190 1.01 13.34 -8.38
CA PHE A 190 -0.13 12.48 -8.11
C PHE A 190 -0.66 11.95 -9.43
N PHE A 191 -0.13 10.82 -9.87
CA PHE A 191 -0.77 10.07 -10.92
C PHE A 191 -2.19 9.72 -10.46
N VAL A 192 -3.16 9.83 -11.36
CA VAL A 192 -4.57 9.45 -11.12
C VAL A 192 -4.70 8.13 -10.37
N GLY A 193 -3.75 7.19 -10.61
CA GLY A 193 -3.71 5.88 -9.94
C GLY A 193 -3.60 5.94 -8.42
N THR A 194 -2.73 6.77 -7.88
CA THR A 194 -2.49 6.85 -6.42
C THR A 194 -3.62 7.56 -5.68
N LEU A 195 -4.23 8.60 -6.29
CA LEU A 195 -5.29 9.39 -5.68
C LEU A 195 -6.49 8.53 -5.27
N LYS A 196 -6.73 7.42 -5.95
CA LYS A 196 -7.85 6.50 -5.69
C LYS A 196 -7.85 5.88 -4.28
N TYR A 197 -6.67 5.79 -3.65
CA TYR A 197 -6.49 5.14 -2.34
C TYR A 197 -6.26 6.12 -1.19
N VAL A 198 -6.12 7.41 -1.49
CA VAL A 198 -5.82 8.45 -0.50
C VAL A 198 -7.07 8.79 0.30
N ALA A 199 -6.93 8.85 1.61
CA ALA A 199 -8.01 9.24 2.50
C ALA A 199 -8.39 10.73 2.33
N PRO A 200 -9.68 11.10 2.41
CA PRO A 200 -10.15 12.48 2.20
C PRO A 200 -9.45 13.52 3.08
N GLU A 201 -9.22 13.20 4.38
CA GLU A 201 -8.52 14.07 5.32
C GLU A 201 -7.06 14.33 4.95
N ALA A 202 -6.41 13.35 4.30
CA ALA A 202 -5.05 13.54 3.81
C ALA A 202 -4.97 14.51 2.62
N LEU A 203 -6.09 14.73 1.93
CA LEU A 203 -6.22 15.69 0.83
C LEU A 203 -6.55 17.10 1.32
N SER A 204 -7.32 17.22 2.41
CA SER A 204 -7.71 18.51 2.98
C SER A 204 -6.64 19.15 3.87
N GLY A 205 -5.52 18.45 4.11
CA GLY A 205 -4.42 18.99 4.92
C GLY A 205 -4.65 18.86 6.42
N GLU A 206 -5.66 18.11 6.84
CA GLU A 206 -5.94 17.80 8.24
C GLU A 206 -4.87 16.88 8.84
N LEU A 207 -4.85 16.81 10.18
CA LEU A 207 -3.99 15.87 10.89
C LEU A 207 -4.42 14.44 10.58
N VAL A 208 -3.51 13.65 10.02
CA VAL A 208 -3.73 12.28 9.58
C VAL A 208 -3.25 11.32 10.66
N ASP A 209 -4.12 10.43 11.13
CA ASP A 209 -3.78 9.32 12.01
C ASP A 209 -3.90 7.95 11.30
N GLY A 210 -3.78 6.84 12.05
CA GLY A 210 -3.86 5.49 11.50
C GLY A 210 -5.19 5.16 10.81
N ARG A 211 -6.24 5.96 11.00
CA ARG A 211 -7.54 5.79 10.33
C ARG A 211 -7.48 6.16 8.83
N ALA A 212 -6.46 6.89 8.39
CA ALA A 212 -6.22 7.08 6.96
C ALA A 212 -5.78 5.77 6.28
N ASP A 213 -4.98 4.93 6.95
CA ASP A 213 -4.62 3.62 6.43
C ASP A 213 -5.82 2.66 6.40
N ILE A 214 -6.80 2.83 7.31
CA ILE A 214 -8.08 2.08 7.26
C ILE A 214 -8.84 2.43 5.97
N TYR A 215 -8.95 3.71 5.62
CA TYR A 215 -9.61 4.13 4.39
C TYR A 215 -8.92 3.53 3.14
N SER A 216 -7.59 3.59 3.10
CA SER A 216 -6.80 3.02 2.00
C SER A 216 -6.98 1.50 1.93
N LEU A 217 -6.96 0.80 3.07
CA LEU A 217 -7.19 -0.65 3.15
C LEU A 217 -8.62 -1.03 2.75
N ALA A 218 -9.62 -0.24 3.15
CA ALA A 218 -11.02 -0.42 2.74
C ALA A 218 -11.20 -0.20 1.23
N THR A 219 -10.53 0.79 0.64
CA THR A 219 -10.50 1.01 -0.81
C THR A 219 -9.88 -0.17 -1.56
N ILE A 220 -8.77 -0.72 -1.06
CA ILE A 220 -8.15 -1.93 -1.61
C ILE A 220 -9.12 -3.11 -1.49
N THR A 221 -9.72 -3.31 -0.32
CA THR A 221 -10.69 -4.40 -0.09
C THR A 221 -11.86 -4.32 -1.06
N TYR A 222 -12.43 -3.13 -1.22
CA TYR A 222 -13.49 -2.85 -2.18
C TYR A 222 -13.08 -3.22 -3.61
N TRP A 223 -11.89 -2.79 -4.03
CA TRP A 223 -11.33 -3.07 -5.35
C TRP A 223 -11.05 -4.57 -5.54
N LEU A 224 -10.49 -5.25 -4.55
CA LEU A 224 -10.26 -6.70 -4.59
C LEU A 224 -11.56 -7.49 -4.80
N LEU A 225 -12.66 -7.05 -4.19
CA LEU A 225 -13.96 -7.70 -4.25
C LEU A 225 -14.71 -7.40 -5.55
N SER A 226 -14.67 -6.15 -6.02
CA SER A 226 -15.51 -5.67 -7.11
C SER A 226 -14.79 -5.48 -8.45
N GLY A 227 -13.46 -5.34 -8.43
CA GLY A 227 -12.67 -4.91 -9.59
C GLY A 227 -12.81 -3.42 -9.90
N ARG A 228 -13.55 -2.65 -9.09
CA ARG A 228 -13.81 -1.23 -9.27
C ARG A 228 -13.37 -0.43 -8.06
N HIS A 229 -13.25 0.90 -8.21
CA HIS A 229 -12.98 1.80 -7.10
C HIS A 229 -14.30 2.40 -6.59
N PRO A 230 -14.38 2.77 -5.28
CA PRO A 230 -15.59 3.32 -4.69
C PRO A 230 -15.96 4.71 -5.25
N HIS A 231 -14.98 5.43 -5.77
CA HIS A 231 -15.13 6.69 -6.47
C HIS A 231 -14.51 6.60 -7.86
N ALA A 232 -15.16 7.22 -8.87
CA ALA A 232 -14.75 7.16 -10.27
C ALA A 232 -14.75 8.56 -10.88
N GLY A 233 -13.56 9.15 -11.06
CA GLY A 233 -13.36 10.40 -11.81
C GLY A 233 -12.56 10.15 -13.08
N ARG A 234 -12.88 10.84 -14.16
CA ARG A 234 -12.12 10.79 -15.43
C ARG A 234 -10.84 11.60 -15.36
N THR A 235 -10.81 12.61 -14.49
CA THR A 235 -9.66 13.48 -14.24
C THR A 235 -9.28 13.46 -12.76
N PRO A 236 -8.02 13.81 -12.40
CA PRO A 236 -7.61 13.95 -11.00
C PRO A 236 -8.51 14.94 -10.23
N ARG A 237 -8.93 16.02 -10.88
CA ARG A 237 -9.79 17.05 -10.28
C ARG A 237 -11.18 16.51 -9.97
N GLU A 238 -11.79 15.76 -10.89
CA GLU A 238 -13.09 15.12 -10.67
C GLU A 238 -13.02 14.10 -9.54
N LEU A 239 -11.98 13.25 -9.53
CA LEU A 239 -11.79 12.27 -8.49
C LEU A 239 -11.58 12.93 -7.12
N PHE A 240 -10.76 13.98 -7.06
CA PHE A 240 -10.59 14.79 -5.85
C PHE A 240 -11.92 15.37 -5.34
N GLN A 241 -12.71 15.97 -6.24
CA GLN A 241 -14.02 16.50 -5.89
C GLN A 241 -14.94 15.39 -5.36
N GLN A 242 -14.99 14.22 -6.00
CA GLN A 242 -15.83 13.12 -5.54
C GLN A 242 -15.41 12.60 -4.16
N LEU A 243 -14.11 12.46 -3.91
CA LEU A 243 -13.59 12.04 -2.60
C LEU A 243 -14.04 12.99 -1.47
N LEU A 244 -14.16 14.28 -1.75
CA LEU A 244 -14.56 15.28 -0.76
C LEU A 244 -16.08 15.46 -0.65
N THR A 245 -16.86 15.17 -1.68
CA THR A 245 -18.28 15.57 -1.72
C THR A 245 -19.28 14.44 -1.94
N ALA A 246 -18.88 13.37 -2.60
CA ALA A 246 -19.77 12.26 -2.94
C ALA A 246 -19.65 11.07 -1.97
N PRO A 247 -20.71 10.34 -1.68
CA PRO A 247 -20.61 9.06 -0.99
C PRO A 247 -19.95 8.02 -1.91
N PRO A 248 -19.24 7.01 -1.34
CA PRO A 248 -18.74 5.89 -2.12
C PRO A 248 -19.90 5.09 -2.73
N LEU A 249 -19.71 4.56 -3.96
CA LEU A 249 -20.67 3.67 -4.59
C LEU A 249 -20.83 2.41 -3.73
N PRO A 250 -22.06 1.98 -3.36
CA PRO A 250 -22.27 0.73 -2.63
C PRO A 250 -21.65 -0.48 -3.34
N LEU A 251 -21.06 -1.41 -2.58
CA LEU A 251 -20.30 -2.54 -3.13
C LEU A 251 -21.17 -3.43 -4.04
N HIS A 252 -22.43 -3.70 -3.66
CA HIS A 252 -23.37 -4.48 -4.46
C HIS A 252 -23.73 -3.81 -5.80
N GLN A 253 -23.70 -2.48 -5.88
CA GLN A 253 -23.92 -1.74 -7.11
C GLN A 253 -22.67 -1.72 -8.01
N ALA A 254 -21.47 -1.76 -7.42
CA ALA A 254 -20.24 -1.80 -8.18
C ALA A 254 -20.05 -3.12 -8.93
N ALA A 255 -20.55 -4.22 -8.39
CA ALA A 255 -20.42 -5.55 -8.98
C ALA A 255 -21.78 -6.27 -9.03
N PRO A 256 -22.71 -5.80 -9.88
CA PRO A 256 -24.01 -6.46 -10.04
C PRO A 256 -23.79 -7.92 -10.50
N GLY A 257 -24.47 -8.86 -9.86
CA GLY A 257 -24.30 -10.30 -10.12
C GLY A 257 -23.25 -10.99 -9.26
N ARG A 258 -22.52 -10.27 -8.40
CA ARG A 258 -21.67 -10.86 -7.34
C ARG A 258 -22.34 -10.59 -5.99
N PRO A 259 -22.96 -11.60 -5.36
CA PRO A 259 -23.56 -11.40 -4.04
C PRO A 259 -22.47 -11.24 -3.00
N PHE A 260 -22.56 -10.20 -2.20
CA PHE A 260 -21.71 -9.98 -1.02
C PHE A 260 -22.54 -10.17 0.24
N PRO A 261 -22.02 -10.85 1.28
CA PRO A 261 -22.68 -10.89 2.57
C PRO A 261 -22.92 -9.46 3.10
N PRO A 262 -24.12 -9.14 3.65
CA PRO A 262 -24.40 -7.79 4.15
C PRO A 262 -23.40 -7.28 5.19
N GLY A 263 -22.89 -8.15 6.06
CA GLY A 263 -21.88 -7.80 7.06
C GLY A 263 -20.53 -7.45 6.44
N LEU A 264 -20.13 -8.12 5.35
CA LEU A 264 -18.92 -7.79 4.60
C LEU A 264 -19.03 -6.41 3.94
N GLU A 265 -20.15 -6.16 3.24
CA GLU A 265 -20.39 -4.86 2.63
C GLU A 265 -20.42 -3.73 3.66
N ALA A 266 -21.13 -3.92 4.78
CA ALA A 266 -21.20 -2.94 5.86
C ALA A 266 -19.82 -2.62 6.44
N ALA A 267 -18.96 -3.62 6.67
CA ALA A 267 -17.60 -3.43 7.18
C ALA A 267 -16.74 -2.60 6.20
N VAL A 268 -16.79 -2.92 4.91
CA VAL A 268 -16.04 -2.21 3.87
C VAL A 268 -16.53 -0.77 3.73
N MET A 269 -17.86 -0.57 3.64
CA MET A 269 -18.44 0.78 3.48
C MET A 269 -18.17 1.66 4.71
N ARG A 270 -18.18 1.10 5.92
CA ARG A 270 -17.77 1.81 7.14
C ARG A 270 -16.31 2.26 7.08
N GLY A 271 -15.39 1.43 6.58
CA GLY A 271 -13.98 1.81 6.39
C GLY A 271 -13.80 2.95 5.38
N LEU A 272 -14.76 3.14 4.47
CA LEU A 272 -14.81 4.19 3.45
C LEU A 272 -15.52 5.47 3.92
N GLU A 273 -15.97 5.56 5.16
CA GLU A 273 -16.58 6.79 5.71
C GLU A 273 -15.61 7.97 5.56
N ARG A 274 -16.17 9.12 5.15
CA ARG A 274 -15.37 10.34 4.96
C ARG A 274 -14.81 10.84 6.27
N ASP A 275 -15.66 10.89 7.32
CA ASP A 275 -15.27 11.24 8.66
C ASP A 275 -14.45 10.09 9.29
N PRO A 276 -13.17 10.30 9.62
CA PRO A 276 -12.34 9.27 10.25
C PRO A 276 -12.93 8.75 11.57
N ALA A 277 -13.70 9.57 12.30
CA ALA A 277 -14.31 9.16 13.56
C ALA A 277 -15.41 8.11 13.40
N ARG A 278 -15.99 8.01 12.20
CA ARG A 278 -17.04 7.02 11.88
C ARG A 278 -16.47 5.69 11.38
N ARG A 279 -15.19 5.63 11.01
CA ARG A 279 -14.51 4.40 10.62
C ARG A 279 -14.28 3.48 11.84
N GLN A 280 -13.78 2.28 11.58
CA GLN A 280 -13.28 1.42 12.64
C GLN A 280 -12.14 2.13 13.41
N PRO A 281 -11.97 1.87 14.73
CA PRO A 281 -10.95 2.55 15.52
C PRO A 281 -9.52 2.12 15.18
N THR A 282 -9.34 0.90 14.67
CA THR A 282 -8.02 0.33 14.30
C THR A 282 -8.12 -0.48 13.03
N VAL A 283 -6.98 -0.68 12.35
CA VAL A 283 -6.89 -1.58 11.18
C VAL A 283 -7.22 -3.04 11.55
N ALA A 284 -6.95 -3.46 12.80
CA ALA A 284 -7.33 -4.78 13.30
C ALA A 284 -8.84 -4.91 13.40
N ALA A 285 -9.53 -3.92 13.99
CA ALA A 285 -10.99 -3.92 14.07
C ALA A 285 -11.64 -3.96 12.68
N PHE A 286 -11.08 -3.26 11.69
CA PHE A 286 -11.53 -3.35 10.30
C PHE A 286 -11.40 -4.76 9.75
N ALA A 287 -10.23 -5.40 9.93
CA ALA A 287 -9.99 -6.76 9.44
C ALA A 287 -10.91 -7.79 10.11
N ASP A 288 -11.18 -7.64 11.40
CA ASP A 288 -12.06 -8.52 12.17
C ASP A 288 -13.52 -8.39 11.68
N GLU A 289 -14.01 -7.17 11.43
CA GLU A 289 -15.35 -6.94 10.88
C GLU A 289 -15.48 -7.53 9.46
N VAL A 290 -14.47 -7.36 8.60
CA VAL A 290 -14.44 -7.97 7.26
C VAL A 290 -14.50 -9.49 7.35
N ALA A 291 -13.69 -10.10 8.21
CA ALA A 291 -13.66 -11.55 8.40
C ALA A 291 -14.98 -12.09 8.96
N ALA A 292 -15.56 -11.43 9.97
CA ALA A 292 -16.86 -11.78 10.54
C ALA A 292 -17.98 -11.69 9.49
N GLY A 293 -17.96 -10.64 8.64
CA GLY A 293 -18.92 -10.45 7.56
C GLY A 293 -18.88 -11.59 6.53
N VAL A 294 -17.69 -12.11 6.21
CA VAL A 294 -17.54 -13.26 5.30
C VAL A 294 -18.09 -14.54 5.93
N VAL A 295 -17.80 -14.81 7.21
CA VAL A 295 -18.25 -16.04 7.91
C VAL A 295 -19.77 -16.06 8.06
N ALA A 296 -20.39 -14.93 8.44
CA ALA A 296 -21.84 -14.83 8.62
C ALA A 296 -22.63 -15.09 7.31
N GLY A 297 -22.03 -14.78 6.15
CA GLY A 297 -22.64 -15.00 4.82
C GLY A 297 -22.40 -16.41 4.24
N SER A 298 -21.64 -17.27 4.91
CA SER A 298 -21.38 -18.63 4.43
C SER A 298 -22.64 -19.51 4.60
N PRO A 299 -23.07 -20.31 3.57
CA PRO A 299 -24.33 -21.07 3.60
C PRO A 299 -24.46 -22.11 4.71
N GLY A 300 -23.46 -22.24 5.59
CA GLY A 300 -23.43 -23.21 6.70
C GLY A 300 -23.64 -22.63 8.11
N SER A 301 -23.58 -21.29 8.30
CA SER A 301 -23.61 -20.69 9.65
C SER A 301 -25.00 -20.70 10.29
N GLY A 302 -26.08 -20.74 9.50
CA GLY A 302 -27.48 -20.81 10.01
C GLY A 302 -27.91 -22.17 10.52
N ARG A 303 -27.19 -23.26 10.20
CA ARG A 303 -27.61 -24.63 10.61
C ARG A 303 -27.20 -25.01 12.03
N LYS A 304 -26.16 -24.41 12.62
CA LYS A 304 -25.72 -24.76 13.98
C LYS A 304 -26.62 -24.24 15.08
N ALA A 305 -27.25 -23.08 14.93
CA ALA A 305 -28.19 -22.54 15.92
C ALA A 305 -29.49 -23.39 15.96
N GLY A 306 -30.01 -23.80 14.81
CA GLY A 306 -31.23 -24.64 14.74
C GLY A 306 -31.04 -26.06 15.25
N PHE A 307 -29.83 -26.64 15.15
CA PHE A 307 -29.54 -27.98 15.64
C PHE A 307 -29.49 -28.04 17.16
N PHE A 308 -28.91 -27.06 17.84
CA PHE A 308 -28.91 -27.00 19.32
C PHE A 308 -30.29 -26.72 19.91
N ASP A 309 -31.13 -25.94 19.24
CA ASP A 309 -32.52 -25.71 19.69
C ASP A 309 -33.41 -26.94 19.45
N ALA A 310 -33.18 -27.68 18.38
CA ALA A 310 -33.85 -28.98 18.16
C ALA A 310 -33.46 -30.02 19.22
N LEU A 311 -32.18 -30.12 19.58
CA LEU A 311 -31.71 -31.01 20.66
C LEU A 311 -32.31 -30.66 22.02
N LYS A 312 -32.42 -29.37 22.37
CA LYS A 312 -33.06 -28.91 23.61
C LYS A 312 -34.56 -29.25 23.67
N ARG A 313 -35.26 -29.26 22.55
CA ARG A 313 -36.67 -29.66 22.49
C ARG A 313 -36.87 -31.18 22.67
N VAL A 314 -35.96 -32.01 22.15
CA VAL A 314 -36.00 -33.44 22.28
C VAL A 314 -35.72 -33.88 23.73
N VAL A 315 -34.73 -33.27 24.40
CA VAL A 315 -34.40 -33.56 25.80
C VAL A 315 -35.52 -33.19 26.77
N ARG A 316 -36.30 -32.10 26.47
CA ARG A 316 -37.46 -31.71 27.30
C ARG A 316 -38.70 -32.58 27.11
N ARG A 317 -38.75 -33.41 26.09
CA ARG A 317 -39.90 -34.28 25.82
C ARG A 317 -39.76 -35.66 26.45
N ASN A 318 -38.57 -36.07 26.86
CA ASN A 318 -38.30 -37.35 27.51
C ASN A 318 -38.25 -37.31 29.04
N ASN A 319 -38.54 -36.12 29.63
CA ASN A 319 -38.59 -35.94 31.09
C ASN A 319 -40.00 -35.55 31.58
N ARG A 320 -41.03 -36.07 30.91
CA ARG A 320 -42.41 -36.02 31.41
C ARG A 320 -43.03 -37.42 31.34
#